data_a120d3ef7821e39b7263991638bedec3
#
_entry.id   a120d3ef7821e39b7263991638bedec3
#
_cell.length_a   1.000
_cell.length_b   1.000
_cell.length_c   1.000
_cell.angle_alpha   90.00
_cell.angle_beta   90.00
_cell.angle_gamma   90.00
#
_symmetry.space_group_name_H-M   'P 1'
#
loop_
_entity.id
_entity.type
_entity.pdbx_description
1 polymer ?
#
loop_
_entity_poly.entity_id
_entity_poly.type
_entity_poly.pdbx_seq_one_letter_code
_entity_poly.pdbx_strand_id
1 'polypeptide(L)'
;MHADIFARFLRDRIGKDNVIFLSGTDCYGSPIMESYRRLQEAGYEGSLEDYVRVNHENQEKTLENYGISLDFFGASALGEAGSIHKQVSEKVFHTLYKNGYIRKMSMPQFYDEEKKMFLNGRQVTGKCPIPGCTSEKAYADECSLGHQFLPSELINPISCLSNKKPVLKDVENWYFDLEYCIHAVKEYNDFLRKNTNTRKYQLETVEEFLKKPLIYVPRKYIGNLAELAEKLPPHKLINEEKKPSVVFEFENLEDRDRAKNILDAGSIHYTSGKTLVPFRLSGNVEWGIPFPECEGLKDLTFWVWPESLWAPISFTLAYLKA
;
A
#
# COMPACT_ATOMS: atom_id res chain seq x y z
N MET A 1 -19.12 -3.92 14.95
CA MET A 1 -19.68 -4.83 15.97
C MET A 1 -18.66 -5.26 17.02
N HIS A 2 -17.58 -6.00 16.73
CA HIS A 2 -16.62 -6.45 17.79
C HIS A 2 -15.98 -5.27 18.55
N ALA A 3 -15.56 -4.22 17.87
CA ALA A 3 -15.00 -3.02 18.52
C ALA A 3 -16.03 -2.32 19.42
N ASP A 4 -17.30 -2.27 19.02
CA ASP A 4 -18.38 -1.68 19.83
C ASP A 4 -18.65 -2.49 21.10
N ILE A 5 -18.68 -3.83 21.00
CA ILE A 5 -18.81 -4.70 22.18
C ILE A 5 -17.66 -4.43 23.15
N PHE A 6 -16.44 -4.32 22.64
CA PHE A 6 -15.27 -4.05 23.46
C PHE A 6 -15.31 -2.64 24.09
N ALA A 7 -15.71 -1.63 23.32
CA ALA A 7 -15.88 -0.26 23.85
C ALA A 7 -16.93 -0.21 24.97
N ARG A 8 -18.08 -0.88 24.78
CA ARG A 8 -19.13 -0.99 25.84
C ARG A 8 -18.61 -1.72 27.07
N PHE A 9 -17.90 -2.83 26.88
CA PHE A 9 -17.27 -3.55 27.98
C PHE A 9 -16.28 -2.68 28.75
N LEU A 10 -15.45 -1.90 28.07
CA LEU A 10 -14.52 -0.99 28.72
C LEU A 10 -15.25 0.13 29.47
N ARG A 11 -16.28 0.73 28.86
CA ARG A 11 -17.13 1.76 29.50
C ARG A 11 -17.76 1.25 30.80
N ASP A 12 -18.19 -0.01 30.82
CA ASP A 12 -18.71 -0.66 32.02
C ASP A 12 -17.65 -0.85 33.10
N ARG A 13 -16.39 -1.10 32.72
CA ARG A 13 -15.31 -1.42 33.67
C ARG A 13 -14.59 -0.20 34.23
N ILE A 14 -14.37 0.80 33.41
CA ILE A 14 -13.54 1.96 33.77
C ILE A 14 -14.29 3.29 33.68
N GLY A 15 -15.57 3.27 33.35
CA GLY A 15 -16.41 4.46 33.17
C GLY A 15 -16.44 4.99 31.74
N LYS A 16 -17.58 5.60 31.37
CA LYS A 16 -17.81 6.13 30.01
C LYS A 16 -16.80 7.20 29.63
N ASP A 17 -16.47 8.08 30.55
CA ASP A 17 -15.59 9.24 30.32
C ASP A 17 -14.12 8.85 30.13
N ASN A 18 -13.77 7.58 30.38
CA ASN A 18 -12.43 7.04 30.19
C ASN A 18 -12.27 6.24 28.90
N VAL A 19 -13.31 6.22 28.04
CA VAL A 19 -13.31 5.44 26.80
C VAL A 19 -13.83 6.28 25.64
N ILE A 20 -12.98 6.61 24.71
CA ILE A 20 -13.34 7.24 23.44
C ILE A 20 -13.40 6.16 22.35
N PHE A 21 -14.53 6.05 21.68
CA PHE A 21 -14.73 5.10 20.59
C PHE A 21 -15.03 5.86 19.29
N LEU A 22 -14.04 5.96 18.42
CA LEU A 22 -14.10 6.71 17.18
C LEU A 22 -14.04 5.78 15.98
N SER A 23 -14.63 6.22 14.88
CA SER A 23 -14.46 5.64 13.57
C SER A 23 -14.61 6.72 12.49
N GLY A 24 -14.51 6.33 11.23
CA GLY A 24 -14.72 7.26 10.13
C GLY A 24 -14.61 6.57 8.78
N THR A 25 -14.86 7.34 7.73
CA THR A 25 -14.68 6.93 6.35
C THR A 25 -13.34 7.42 5.81
N ASP A 26 -12.61 6.52 5.18
CA ASP A 26 -11.55 6.87 4.25
C ASP A 26 -12.19 7.35 2.95
N CYS A 27 -11.99 8.63 2.64
CA CYS A 27 -12.69 9.32 1.55
C CYS A 27 -11.86 9.44 0.27
N TYR A 28 -10.66 8.89 0.23
CA TYR A 28 -9.73 9.02 -0.88
C TYR A 28 -9.46 7.67 -1.58
N GLY A 29 -8.74 7.73 -2.68
CA GLY A 29 -8.25 6.55 -3.38
C GLY A 29 -8.98 6.18 -4.67
N SER A 30 -8.32 5.34 -5.46
CA SER A 30 -8.79 4.91 -6.78
C SER A 30 -10.14 4.17 -6.78
N PRO A 31 -10.54 3.41 -5.75
CA PRO A 31 -11.87 2.78 -5.72
C PRO A 31 -13.02 3.78 -5.74
N ILE A 32 -12.85 4.91 -5.03
CA ILE A 32 -13.86 5.98 -4.95
C ILE A 32 -13.98 6.67 -6.31
N MET A 33 -12.85 7.03 -6.91
CA MET A 33 -12.78 7.64 -8.23
C MET A 33 -13.45 6.75 -9.30
N GLU A 34 -13.15 5.47 -9.30
CA GLU A 34 -13.72 4.52 -10.27
C GLU A 34 -15.22 4.32 -10.06
N SER A 35 -15.68 4.25 -8.82
CA SER A 35 -17.12 4.14 -8.51
C SER A 35 -17.88 5.40 -8.92
N TYR A 36 -17.31 6.57 -8.67
CA TYR A 36 -17.88 7.85 -9.10
C TYR A 36 -17.96 7.96 -10.63
N ARG A 37 -16.87 7.61 -11.34
CA ARG A 37 -16.83 7.59 -12.80
C ARG A 37 -17.96 6.73 -13.40
N ARG A 38 -18.16 5.51 -12.85
CA ARG A 38 -19.25 4.62 -13.29
C ARG A 38 -20.63 5.21 -13.05
N LEU A 39 -20.82 5.92 -11.94
CA LEU A 39 -22.08 6.60 -11.66
C LEU A 39 -22.31 7.77 -12.61
N GLN A 40 -21.30 8.55 -12.95
CA GLN A 40 -21.39 9.59 -13.98
C GLN A 40 -21.79 9.01 -15.34
N GLU A 41 -21.20 7.89 -15.74
CA GLU A 41 -21.60 7.18 -16.97
C GLU A 41 -23.05 6.68 -16.94
N ALA A 42 -23.58 6.41 -15.73
CA ALA A 42 -24.98 6.06 -15.50
C ALA A 42 -25.91 7.26 -15.33
N GLY A 43 -25.42 8.51 -15.50
CA GLY A 43 -26.22 9.72 -15.45
C GLY A 43 -26.22 10.45 -14.09
N TYR A 44 -25.28 10.16 -13.20
CA TYR A 44 -25.14 10.92 -11.96
C TYR A 44 -24.54 12.31 -12.22
N GLU A 45 -25.24 13.37 -11.82
CA GLU A 45 -24.87 14.77 -12.06
C GLU A 45 -24.20 15.46 -10.85
N GLY A 46 -24.16 14.83 -9.68
CA GLY A 46 -23.52 15.38 -8.48
C GLY A 46 -21.99 15.43 -8.60
N SER A 47 -21.37 16.29 -7.79
CA SER A 47 -19.92 16.35 -7.69
C SER A 47 -19.33 15.10 -7.02
N LEU A 48 -18.02 14.91 -7.13
CA LEU A 48 -17.32 13.84 -6.41
C LEU A 48 -17.43 14.04 -4.88
N GLU A 49 -17.36 15.29 -4.41
CA GLU A 49 -17.55 15.59 -2.99
C GLU A 49 -18.96 15.21 -2.52
N ASP A 50 -20.00 15.49 -3.32
CA ASP A 50 -21.38 15.09 -2.99
C ASP A 50 -21.54 13.58 -2.94
N TYR A 51 -20.91 12.86 -3.89
CA TYR A 51 -20.88 11.41 -3.87
C TYR A 51 -20.23 10.86 -2.59
N VAL A 52 -19.10 11.41 -2.19
CA VAL A 52 -18.39 11.01 -0.96
C VAL A 52 -19.23 11.34 0.27
N ARG A 53 -19.86 12.53 0.31
CA ARG A 53 -20.74 12.96 1.40
C ARG A 53 -21.92 12.02 1.60
N VAL A 54 -22.65 11.71 0.53
CA VAL A 54 -23.80 10.80 0.58
C VAL A 54 -23.39 9.42 1.07
N ASN A 55 -22.24 8.91 0.62
CA ASN A 55 -21.75 7.62 1.09
C ASN A 55 -21.34 7.64 2.58
N HIS A 56 -20.72 8.72 3.04
CA HIS A 56 -20.37 8.91 4.45
C HIS A 56 -21.63 8.92 5.33
N GLU A 57 -22.62 9.73 4.98
CA GLU A 57 -23.90 9.85 5.71
C GLU A 57 -24.66 8.50 5.74
N ASN A 58 -24.67 7.75 4.63
CA ASN A 58 -25.29 6.43 4.57
C ASN A 58 -24.57 5.41 5.47
N GLN A 59 -23.24 5.48 5.57
CA GLN A 59 -22.48 4.61 6.46
C GLN A 59 -22.75 4.97 7.92
N GLU A 60 -22.75 6.26 8.28
CA GLU A 60 -23.07 6.74 9.62
C GLU A 60 -24.46 6.25 10.05
N LYS A 61 -25.47 6.51 9.23
CA LYS A 61 -26.85 6.05 9.47
C LYS A 61 -26.94 4.52 9.60
N THR A 62 -26.18 3.80 8.82
CA THR A 62 -26.12 2.32 8.92
C THR A 62 -25.56 1.90 10.27
N LEU A 63 -24.48 2.51 10.74
CA LEU A 63 -23.90 2.22 12.05
C LEU A 63 -24.86 2.58 13.18
N GLU A 64 -25.57 3.70 13.10
CA GLU A 64 -26.63 4.09 14.03
C GLU A 64 -27.77 3.05 14.08
N ASN A 65 -28.23 2.58 12.91
CA ASN A 65 -29.28 1.56 12.83
C ASN A 65 -28.87 0.23 13.45
N TYR A 66 -27.57 -0.09 13.44
CA TYR A 66 -27.02 -1.24 14.16
C TYR A 66 -26.75 -0.94 15.65
N GLY A 67 -27.05 0.25 16.11
CA GLY A 67 -26.83 0.67 17.49
C GLY A 67 -25.36 0.74 17.90
N ILE A 68 -24.46 0.98 16.96
CA ILE A 68 -23.03 1.13 17.25
C ILE A 68 -22.80 2.42 18.03
N SER A 69 -22.14 2.33 19.19
CA SER A 69 -22.03 3.42 20.17
C SER A 69 -20.79 4.29 19.95
N LEU A 70 -20.61 4.80 18.74
CA LEU A 70 -19.51 5.74 18.44
C LEU A 70 -19.70 7.06 19.19
N ASP A 71 -18.60 7.63 19.66
CA ASP A 71 -18.56 9.01 20.16
C ASP A 71 -18.37 10.01 19.02
N PHE A 72 -17.76 9.57 17.92
CA PHE A 72 -17.54 10.38 16.73
C PHE A 72 -17.38 9.51 15.47
N PHE A 73 -17.95 9.95 14.35
CA PHE A 73 -17.76 9.33 13.03
C PHE A 73 -17.25 10.38 12.04
N GLY A 74 -15.94 10.36 11.77
CA GLY A 74 -15.28 11.36 10.92
C GLY A 74 -15.24 10.97 9.45
N ALA A 75 -15.01 11.96 8.58
CA ALA A 75 -14.72 11.75 7.16
C ALA A 75 -13.37 12.38 6.81
N SER A 76 -12.46 11.62 6.22
CA SER A 76 -11.09 12.10 5.95
C SER A 76 -11.02 13.25 4.94
N ALA A 77 -12.08 13.46 4.12
CA ALA A 77 -12.16 14.54 3.12
C ALA A 77 -13.18 15.61 3.42
N LEU A 78 -14.06 15.48 4.42
CA LEU A 78 -15.21 16.36 4.61
C LEU A 78 -15.14 17.13 5.93
N GLY A 79 -15.69 18.34 5.90
CA GLY A 79 -15.89 19.16 7.07
C GLY A 79 -14.62 19.43 7.89
N GLU A 80 -14.80 19.57 9.20
CA GLU A 80 -13.67 19.86 10.10
C GLU A 80 -12.71 18.69 10.22
N ALA A 81 -13.20 17.45 10.24
CA ALA A 81 -12.37 16.25 10.29
C ALA A 81 -11.43 16.18 9.08
N GLY A 82 -11.92 16.48 7.88
CA GLY A 82 -11.10 16.55 6.67
C GLY A 82 -10.06 17.68 6.72
N SER A 83 -10.44 18.86 7.24
CA SER A 83 -9.50 19.97 7.42
C SER A 83 -8.36 19.62 8.39
N ILE A 84 -8.69 19.00 9.52
CA ILE A 84 -7.72 18.54 10.51
C ILE A 84 -6.84 17.44 9.91
N HIS A 85 -7.44 16.51 9.13
CA HIS A 85 -6.70 15.43 8.50
C HIS A 85 -5.65 15.94 7.51
N LYS A 86 -5.98 16.97 6.73
CA LYS A 86 -5.00 17.67 5.88
C LYS A 86 -3.84 18.24 6.71
N GLN A 87 -4.12 18.96 7.80
CA GLN A 87 -3.09 19.54 8.67
C GLN A 87 -2.20 18.47 9.31
N VAL A 88 -2.79 17.37 9.77
CA VAL A 88 -2.03 16.22 10.33
C VAL A 88 -1.14 15.62 9.27
N SER A 89 -1.63 15.42 8.05
CA SER A 89 -0.87 14.88 6.93
C SER A 89 0.34 15.75 6.57
N GLU A 90 0.15 17.07 6.48
CA GLU A 90 1.24 18.03 6.28
C GLU A 90 2.28 17.97 7.42
N LYS A 91 1.82 17.90 8.67
CA LYS A 91 2.71 17.78 9.83
C LYS A 91 3.50 16.46 9.83
N VAL A 92 2.86 15.36 9.47
CA VAL A 92 3.53 14.06 9.35
C VAL A 92 4.61 14.12 8.27
N PHE A 93 4.29 14.66 7.09
CA PHE A 93 5.28 14.86 6.03
C PHE A 93 6.50 15.65 6.51
N HIS A 94 6.29 16.83 7.08
CA HIS A 94 7.38 17.68 7.55
C HIS A 94 8.22 16.99 8.65
N THR A 95 7.59 16.21 9.50
CA THR A 95 8.29 15.46 10.54
C THR A 95 9.16 14.36 9.94
N LEU A 96 8.63 13.58 9.00
CA LEU A 96 9.37 12.53 8.31
C LEU A 96 10.51 13.09 7.48
N TYR A 97 10.26 14.19 6.75
CA TYR A 97 11.27 14.87 5.94
C TYR A 97 12.43 15.40 6.79
N LYS A 98 12.11 16.13 7.86
CA LYS A 98 13.12 16.70 8.79
C LYS A 98 14.00 15.62 9.43
N ASN A 99 13.43 14.46 9.67
CA ASN A 99 14.16 13.32 10.30
C ASN A 99 14.85 12.41 9.27
N GLY A 100 14.77 12.71 7.96
CA GLY A 100 15.43 11.94 6.91
C GLY A 100 14.84 10.55 6.64
N TYR A 101 13.57 10.32 7.01
CA TYR A 101 12.89 9.03 6.78
C TYR A 101 12.27 8.90 5.40
N ILE A 102 12.21 9.97 4.63
CA ILE A 102 11.63 9.99 3.29
C ILE A 102 12.61 10.53 2.28
N ARG A 103 12.53 10.03 1.06
CA ARG A 103 13.37 10.45 -0.05
C ARG A 103 12.62 10.43 -1.38
N LYS A 104 13.09 11.20 -2.34
CA LYS A 104 12.64 11.12 -3.72
C LYS A 104 13.18 9.86 -4.37
N MET A 105 12.32 9.15 -5.10
CA MET A 105 12.72 8.00 -5.92
C MET A 105 11.96 8.04 -7.24
N SER A 106 12.65 7.67 -8.30
CA SER A 106 12.05 7.44 -9.62
C SER A 106 11.70 5.97 -9.74
N MET A 107 10.42 5.67 -9.99
CA MET A 107 9.96 4.29 -10.14
C MET A 107 9.01 4.17 -11.33
N PRO A 108 9.01 3.01 -12.02
CA PRO A 108 8.13 2.79 -13.15
C PRO A 108 6.67 2.75 -12.72
N GLN A 109 5.84 3.49 -13.44
CA GLN A 109 4.39 3.54 -13.27
C GLN A 109 3.70 3.40 -14.62
N PHE A 110 2.53 2.79 -14.66
CA PHE A 110 1.75 2.68 -15.88
C PHE A 110 1.31 4.05 -16.39
N TYR A 111 1.47 4.26 -17.69
CA TYR A 111 1.08 5.47 -18.40
C TYR A 111 0.21 5.11 -19.60
N ASP A 112 -0.95 5.73 -19.69
CA ASP A 112 -1.85 5.61 -20.84
C ASP A 112 -1.48 6.67 -21.87
N GLU A 113 -0.96 6.23 -23.02
CA GLU A 113 -0.51 7.15 -24.08
C GLU A 113 -1.68 7.85 -24.79
N GLU A 114 -2.86 7.21 -24.84
CA GLU A 114 -4.05 7.80 -25.45
C GLU A 114 -4.66 8.87 -24.54
N LYS A 115 -4.76 8.57 -23.25
CA LYS A 115 -5.29 9.51 -22.24
C LYS A 115 -4.24 10.50 -21.76
N LYS A 116 -2.95 10.28 -22.09
CA LYS A 116 -1.80 11.10 -21.69
C LYS A 116 -1.68 11.30 -20.19
N MET A 117 -1.94 10.25 -19.40
CA MET A 117 -1.92 10.30 -17.95
C MET A 117 -1.33 9.04 -17.32
N PHE A 118 -0.78 9.18 -16.12
CA PHE A 118 -0.39 8.04 -15.29
C PHE A 118 -1.62 7.33 -14.74
N LEU A 119 -1.56 6.01 -14.73
CA LEU A 119 -2.63 5.14 -14.24
C LEU A 119 -2.30 4.64 -12.84
N ASN A 120 -3.28 4.70 -11.96
CA ASN A 120 -3.13 4.29 -10.57
C ASN A 120 -4.12 3.17 -10.21
N GLY A 121 -3.69 2.26 -9.36
CA GLY A 121 -4.54 1.27 -8.72
C GLY A 121 -5.48 0.57 -9.72
N ARG A 122 -6.78 0.78 -9.56
CA ARG A 122 -7.84 0.12 -10.35
C ARG A 122 -8.01 0.64 -11.78
N GLN A 123 -7.27 1.65 -12.18
CA GLN A 123 -7.26 2.11 -13.58
C GLN A 123 -6.48 1.18 -14.52
N VAL A 124 -5.75 0.20 -13.96
CA VAL A 124 -5.09 -0.87 -14.73
C VAL A 124 -5.59 -2.21 -14.23
N THR A 125 -5.88 -3.11 -15.16
CA THR A 125 -6.22 -4.50 -14.84
C THR A 125 -5.30 -5.45 -15.59
N GLY A 126 -5.08 -6.63 -15.01
CA GLY A 126 -4.25 -7.68 -15.58
C GLY A 126 -4.37 -8.98 -14.78
N LYS A 127 -3.38 -9.86 -14.91
CA LYS A 127 -3.30 -11.10 -14.13
C LYS A 127 -2.23 -10.98 -13.04
N CYS A 128 -2.53 -11.57 -11.89
CA CYS A 128 -1.58 -11.64 -10.77
C CYS A 128 -0.31 -12.41 -11.18
N PRO A 129 0.89 -11.86 -10.90
CA PRO A 129 2.16 -12.54 -11.21
C PRO A 129 2.49 -13.68 -10.24
N ILE A 130 1.77 -13.79 -9.13
CA ILE A 130 2.06 -14.81 -8.12
C ILE A 130 1.60 -16.20 -8.61
N PRO A 131 2.51 -17.18 -8.69
CA PRO A 131 2.19 -18.52 -9.17
C PRO A 131 1.08 -19.19 -8.35
N GLY A 132 0.10 -19.78 -9.04
CA GLY A 132 -1.03 -20.46 -8.38
C GLY A 132 -2.11 -19.53 -7.84
N CYS A 133 -1.99 -18.21 -8.08
CA CYS A 133 -3.04 -17.27 -7.69
C CYS A 133 -4.31 -17.52 -8.53
N THR A 134 -5.45 -17.68 -7.85
CA THR A 134 -6.77 -17.88 -8.45
C THR A 134 -7.56 -16.58 -8.59
N SER A 135 -6.94 -15.42 -8.36
CA SER A 135 -7.57 -14.12 -8.54
C SER A 135 -7.99 -13.90 -9.98
N GLU A 136 -9.26 -13.59 -10.20
CA GLU A 136 -9.78 -13.27 -11.54
C GLU A 136 -9.24 -11.93 -12.06
N LYS A 137 -8.89 -11.00 -11.15
CA LYS A 137 -8.39 -9.66 -11.48
C LYS A 137 -7.21 -9.28 -10.61
N ALA A 138 -6.21 -8.72 -11.24
CA ALA A 138 -5.16 -7.98 -10.60
C ALA A 138 -5.17 -6.52 -11.11
N TYR A 139 -4.68 -5.61 -10.30
CA TYR A 139 -4.62 -4.18 -10.56
C TYR A 139 -3.15 -3.75 -10.71
N ALA A 140 -2.88 -2.45 -10.70
CA ALA A 140 -1.52 -1.94 -10.93
C ALA A 140 -0.46 -2.56 -10.01
N ASP A 141 -0.79 -2.81 -8.74
CA ASP A 141 0.15 -3.18 -7.67
C ASP A 141 -0.40 -4.25 -6.70
N GLU A 142 -1.65 -4.69 -6.89
CA GLU A 142 -2.28 -5.71 -6.05
C GLU A 142 -3.32 -6.56 -6.81
N CYS A 143 -3.64 -7.73 -6.31
CA CYS A 143 -4.76 -8.52 -6.81
C CYS A 143 -5.93 -8.58 -5.82
N SER A 144 -7.10 -9.06 -6.26
CA SER A 144 -8.30 -9.16 -5.43
C SER A 144 -8.15 -10.10 -4.21
N LEU A 145 -7.11 -10.92 -4.17
CA LEU A 145 -6.76 -11.78 -3.03
C LEU A 145 -5.67 -11.17 -2.13
N GLY A 146 -5.28 -9.91 -2.37
CA GLY A 146 -4.35 -9.16 -1.53
C GLY A 146 -2.87 -9.47 -1.79
N HIS A 147 -2.49 -10.14 -2.88
CA HIS A 147 -1.08 -10.25 -3.26
C HIS A 147 -0.61 -8.89 -3.79
N GLN A 148 0.49 -8.40 -3.24
CA GLN A 148 1.15 -7.17 -3.69
C GLN A 148 2.34 -7.51 -4.58
N PHE A 149 2.59 -6.66 -5.57
CA PHE A 149 3.65 -6.80 -6.56
C PHE A 149 3.98 -5.43 -7.18
N LEU A 150 5.10 -5.34 -7.88
CA LEU A 150 5.44 -4.10 -8.59
C LEU A 150 4.60 -3.97 -9.87
N PRO A 151 4.29 -2.73 -10.33
CA PRO A 151 3.57 -2.51 -11.58
C PRO A 151 4.18 -3.25 -12.78
N SER A 152 5.52 -3.33 -12.84
CA SER A 152 6.25 -4.06 -13.88
C SER A 152 6.03 -5.58 -13.88
N GLU A 153 5.53 -6.14 -12.79
CA GLU A 153 5.29 -7.58 -12.63
C GLU A 153 3.87 -7.99 -13.09
N LEU A 154 2.95 -7.03 -13.25
CA LEU A 154 1.56 -7.30 -13.66
C LEU A 154 1.52 -7.94 -15.07
N ILE A 155 0.88 -9.10 -15.17
CA ILE A 155 0.80 -9.85 -16.43
C ILE A 155 -0.35 -9.31 -17.28
N ASN A 156 -0.06 -9.01 -18.54
CA ASN A 156 -1.02 -8.49 -19.54
C ASN A 156 -1.81 -7.27 -19.03
N PRO A 157 -1.12 -6.16 -18.67
CA PRO A 157 -1.79 -4.96 -18.22
C PRO A 157 -2.67 -4.32 -19.30
N ILE A 158 -3.87 -3.88 -18.92
CA ILE A 158 -4.82 -3.16 -19.78
C ILE A 158 -5.30 -1.93 -18.99
N SER A 159 -5.26 -0.77 -19.64
CA SER A 159 -5.88 0.45 -19.12
C SER A 159 -7.40 0.32 -19.11
N CYS A 160 -8.03 0.58 -17.98
CA CYS A 160 -9.50 0.65 -17.87
C CYS A 160 -10.09 1.89 -18.56
N LEU A 161 -9.26 2.89 -18.91
CA LEU A 161 -9.70 4.15 -19.49
C LEU A 161 -9.71 4.12 -21.04
N SER A 162 -8.71 3.49 -21.64
CA SER A 162 -8.58 3.41 -23.10
C SER A 162 -8.80 1.99 -23.66
N ASN A 163 -8.88 0.99 -22.80
CA ASN A 163 -8.87 -0.44 -23.15
C ASN A 163 -7.63 -0.87 -23.96
N LYS A 164 -6.53 -0.10 -23.85
CA LYS A 164 -5.26 -0.41 -24.52
C LYS A 164 -4.19 -0.84 -23.51
N LYS A 165 -3.14 -1.46 -24.02
CA LYS A 165 -1.98 -1.81 -23.20
C LYS A 165 -1.24 -0.53 -22.81
N PRO A 166 -1.10 -0.22 -21.51
CA PRO A 166 -0.31 0.93 -21.06
C PRO A 166 1.18 0.65 -21.18
N VAL A 167 1.98 1.71 -21.21
CA VAL A 167 3.44 1.65 -21.15
C VAL A 167 3.92 1.97 -19.73
N LEU A 168 5.12 1.53 -19.37
CA LEU A 168 5.78 1.94 -18.13
C LEU A 168 6.62 3.20 -18.40
N LYS A 169 6.46 4.21 -17.57
CA LYS A 169 7.30 5.42 -17.54
C LYS A 169 7.75 5.68 -16.12
N ASP A 170 9.00 6.08 -15.97
CA ASP A 170 9.53 6.47 -14.67
C ASP A 170 8.92 7.79 -14.22
N VAL A 171 8.53 7.83 -12.96
CA VAL A 171 7.98 9.02 -12.31
C VAL A 171 8.57 9.19 -10.93
N GLU A 172 8.97 10.42 -10.61
CA GLU A 172 9.46 10.77 -9.29
C GLU A 172 8.32 10.98 -8.31
N ASN A 173 8.45 10.37 -7.14
CA ASN A 173 7.56 10.53 -6.00
C ASN A 173 8.34 10.50 -4.70
N TRP A 174 7.68 10.85 -3.61
CA TRP A 174 8.19 10.69 -2.26
C TRP A 174 7.89 9.28 -1.75
N TYR A 175 8.90 8.67 -1.13
CA TYR A 175 8.82 7.35 -0.53
C TYR A 175 9.34 7.35 0.89
N PHE A 176 8.69 6.61 1.76
CA PHE A 176 9.23 6.27 3.07
C PHE A 176 10.25 5.13 2.89
N ASP A 177 11.46 5.35 3.38
CA ASP A 177 12.55 4.37 3.26
C ASP A 177 12.45 3.32 4.36
N LEU A 178 11.69 2.27 4.08
CA LEU A 178 11.52 1.17 5.03
C LEU A 178 12.80 0.39 5.28
N GLU A 179 13.76 0.37 4.35
CA GLU A 179 15.06 -0.27 4.56
C GLU A 179 15.83 0.41 5.71
N TYR A 180 15.73 1.75 5.80
CA TYR A 180 16.31 2.51 6.90
C TYR A 180 15.73 2.13 8.27
N CYS A 181 14.50 1.67 8.31
CA CYS A 181 13.76 1.33 9.53
C CYS A 181 13.85 -0.17 9.91
N ILE A 182 14.56 -1.01 9.17
CA ILE A 182 14.64 -2.46 9.42
C ILE A 182 15.00 -2.76 10.87
N HIS A 183 16.00 -2.08 11.44
CA HIS A 183 16.43 -2.31 12.82
C HIS A 183 15.32 -1.99 13.81
N ALA A 184 14.65 -0.86 13.68
CA ALA A 184 13.55 -0.46 14.56
C ALA A 184 12.35 -1.42 14.47
N VAL A 185 12.01 -1.86 13.26
CA VAL A 185 10.94 -2.85 13.05
C VAL A 185 11.29 -4.19 13.68
N LYS A 186 12.55 -4.63 13.56
CA LYS A 186 13.04 -5.87 14.17
C LYS A 186 13.00 -5.80 15.69
N GLU A 187 13.54 -4.74 16.28
CA GLU A 187 13.52 -4.51 17.72
C GLU A 187 12.10 -4.51 18.27
N TYR A 188 11.18 -3.83 17.58
CA TYR A 188 9.77 -3.81 17.97
C TYR A 188 9.11 -5.20 17.85
N ASN A 189 9.40 -5.96 16.81
CA ASN A 189 8.89 -7.33 16.65
C ASN A 189 9.42 -8.26 17.75
N ASP A 190 10.70 -8.13 18.11
CA ASP A 190 11.31 -8.85 19.23
C ASP A 190 10.71 -8.46 20.58
N PHE A 191 10.40 -7.16 20.78
CA PHE A 191 9.68 -6.68 21.95
C PHE A 191 8.28 -7.29 22.05
N LEU A 192 7.52 -7.28 20.97
CA LEU A 192 6.18 -7.88 20.92
C LEU A 192 6.22 -9.37 21.25
N ARG A 193 7.20 -10.10 20.72
CA ARG A 193 7.40 -11.54 20.98
C ARG A 193 7.62 -11.84 22.47
N LYS A 194 8.36 -10.98 23.17
CA LYS A 194 8.77 -11.22 24.56
C LYS A 194 7.74 -10.71 25.57
N ASN A 195 7.01 -9.64 25.25
CA ASN A 195 6.28 -8.85 26.23
C ASN A 195 4.77 -8.82 26.00
N THR A 196 4.26 -9.47 24.93
CA THR A 196 2.84 -9.43 24.59
C THR A 196 2.32 -10.82 24.19
N ASN A 197 0.99 -10.94 24.10
CA ASN A 197 0.31 -12.11 23.55
C ASN A 197 0.08 -11.97 22.03
N THR A 198 0.96 -11.27 21.31
CA THR A 198 0.88 -11.12 19.86
C THR A 198 0.91 -12.49 19.18
N ARG A 199 0.01 -12.70 18.24
CA ARG A 199 -0.12 -13.99 17.54
C ARG A 199 1.18 -14.33 16.81
N LYS A 200 1.63 -15.57 16.97
CA LYS A 200 2.86 -16.08 16.34
C LYS A 200 2.90 -15.81 14.83
N TYR A 201 1.79 -16.01 14.14
CA TYR A 201 1.68 -15.75 12.69
C TYR A 201 2.02 -14.29 12.33
N GLN A 202 1.59 -13.31 13.12
CA GLN A 202 1.90 -11.89 12.86
C GLN A 202 3.41 -11.63 12.98
N LEU A 203 4.03 -12.17 14.04
CA LEU A 203 5.47 -12.03 14.27
C LEU A 203 6.29 -12.68 13.14
N GLU A 204 5.91 -13.89 12.74
CA GLU A 204 6.57 -14.63 11.64
C GLU A 204 6.38 -13.92 10.30
N THR A 205 5.21 -13.33 10.04
CA THR A 205 4.97 -12.54 8.82
C THR A 205 5.90 -11.33 8.76
N VAL A 206 6.06 -10.59 9.86
CA VAL A 206 7.01 -9.46 9.91
C VAL A 206 8.44 -9.95 9.64
N GLU A 207 8.86 -11.05 10.27
CA GLU A 207 10.19 -11.63 10.05
C GLU A 207 10.45 -12.03 8.59
N GLU A 208 9.43 -12.50 7.88
CA GLU A 208 9.58 -12.80 6.45
C GLU A 208 9.92 -11.55 5.62
N PHE A 209 9.31 -10.41 5.94
CA PHE A 209 9.60 -9.14 5.26
C PHE A 209 10.94 -8.51 5.66
N LEU A 210 11.47 -8.88 6.84
CA LEU A 210 12.79 -8.41 7.31
C LEU A 210 13.97 -9.18 6.71
N LYS A 211 13.71 -10.20 5.90
CA LYS A 211 14.76 -10.96 5.19
C LYS A 211 15.38 -10.11 4.09
N LYS A 212 16.65 -10.37 3.80
CA LYS A 212 17.30 -9.84 2.61
C LYS A 212 16.51 -10.21 1.35
N PRO A 213 16.65 -9.45 0.26
CA PRO A 213 15.98 -9.77 -1.00
C PRO A 213 16.37 -11.16 -1.52
N LEU A 214 15.39 -12.00 -1.80
CA LEU A 214 15.59 -13.38 -2.25
C LEU A 214 14.97 -13.61 -3.62
N ILE A 215 15.61 -14.45 -4.42
CA ILE A 215 15.05 -15.06 -5.62
C ILE A 215 15.12 -16.59 -5.49
N TYR A 216 14.01 -17.25 -5.74
CA TYR A 216 13.89 -18.70 -5.77
C TYR A 216 13.78 -19.17 -7.21
N VAL A 217 14.74 -19.92 -7.70
CA VAL A 217 14.71 -20.51 -9.05
C VAL A 217 14.49 -22.01 -8.93
N PRO A 218 13.36 -22.56 -9.44
CA PRO A 218 13.14 -24.00 -9.41
C PRO A 218 14.21 -24.73 -10.21
N ARG A 219 14.77 -25.80 -9.64
CA ARG A 219 15.89 -26.58 -10.25
C ARG A 219 15.64 -27.03 -11.68
N LYS A 220 14.37 -27.35 -12.00
CA LYS A 220 13.98 -27.78 -13.35
C LYS A 220 14.19 -26.75 -14.45
N TYR A 221 14.37 -25.48 -14.10
CA TYR A 221 14.63 -24.37 -15.04
C TYR A 221 16.12 -23.97 -15.07
N ILE A 222 16.97 -24.63 -14.30
CA ILE A 222 18.40 -24.36 -14.23
C ILE A 222 19.15 -25.42 -15.06
N GLY A 223 19.71 -25.05 -16.20
CA GLY A 223 20.54 -25.93 -16.99
C GLY A 223 21.94 -26.12 -16.36
N ASN A 224 22.64 -25.02 -16.11
CA ASN A 224 23.93 -24.99 -15.44
C ASN A 224 23.92 -23.93 -14.33
N LEU A 225 23.98 -24.38 -13.07
CA LEU A 225 23.92 -23.50 -11.91
C LEU A 225 25.15 -22.58 -11.78
N ALA A 226 26.32 -23.06 -12.09
CA ALA A 226 27.55 -22.26 -12.01
C ALA A 226 27.54 -21.11 -13.02
N GLU A 227 27.17 -21.42 -14.27
CA GLU A 227 27.03 -20.42 -15.33
C GLU A 227 25.94 -19.38 -15.02
N LEU A 228 24.81 -19.82 -14.43
CA LEU A 228 23.76 -18.91 -14.03
C LEU A 228 24.23 -17.99 -12.91
N ALA A 229 24.90 -18.54 -11.88
CA ALA A 229 25.41 -17.77 -10.76
C ALA A 229 26.42 -16.70 -11.19
N GLU A 230 27.32 -17.03 -12.15
CA GLU A 230 28.28 -16.06 -12.68
C GLU A 230 27.64 -14.87 -13.41
N LYS A 231 26.47 -15.06 -14.01
CA LYS A 231 25.73 -14.00 -14.74
C LYS A 231 24.97 -13.06 -13.81
N LEU A 232 24.64 -13.51 -12.60
CA LEU A 232 23.85 -12.71 -11.66
C LEU A 232 24.72 -11.71 -10.89
N PRO A 233 24.13 -10.56 -10.44
CA PRO A 233 24.80 -9.62 -9.54
C PRO A 233 25.33 -10.30 -8.27
N PRO A 234 26.19 -9.65 -7.48
CA PRO A 234 26.72 -10.23 -6.24
C PRO A 234 25.61 -10.77 -5.34
N HIS A 235 25.72 -12.03 -4.97
CA HIS A 235 24.72 -12.74 -4.18
C HIS A 235 25.35 -13.84 -3.34
N LYS A 236 24.59 -14.29 -2.34
CA LYS A 236 24.88 -15.53 -1.62
C LYS A 236 24.01 -16.65 -2.18
N LEU A 237 24.65 -17.70 -2.67
CA LEU A 237 23.99 -18.91 -3.16
C LEU A 237 23.62 -19.84 -2.01
N ILE A 238 22.33 -20.17 -1.89
CA ILE A 238 21.81 -21.16 -0.94
C ILE A 238 21.27 -22.34 -1.75
N ASN A 239 22.06 -23.43 -1.78
CA ASN A 239 21.78 -24.61 -2.58
C ASN A 239 21.60 -25.83 -1.69
N GLU A 240 20.39 -26.05 -1.18
CA GLU A 240 20.03 -27.23 -0.39
C GLU A 240 19.47 -28.31 -1.31
N GLU A 241 20.19 -29.44 -1.48
CA GLU A 241 19.84 -30.51 -2.45
C GLU A 241 18.40 -31.05 -2.30
N LYS A 242 17.89 -31.08 -1.07
CA LYS A 242 16.54 -31.57 -0.77
C LYS A 242 15.43 -30.59 -1.13
N LYS A 243 15.76 -29.31 -1.45
CA LYS A 243 14.75 -28.31 -1.81
C LYS A 243 14.53 -28.24 -3.32
N PRO A 244 13.28 -28.01 -3.76
CA PRO A 244 12.93 -27.96 -5.18
C PRO A 244 13.50 -26.75 -5.91
N SER A 245 13.95 -25.72 -5.18
CA SER A 245 14.49 -24.47 -5.72
C SER A 245 15.88 -24.18 -5.16
N VAL A 246 16.69 -23.52 -5.95
CA VAL A 246 17.91 -22.85 -5.52
C VAL A 246 17.54 -21.43 -5.14
N VAL A 247 18.18 -20.86 -4.10
CA VAL A 247 17.89 -19.53 -3.61
C VAL A 247 19.11 -18.64 -3.79
N PHE A 248 18.88 -17.45 -4.36
CA PHE A 248 19.87 -16.38 -4.48
C PHE A 248 19.48 -15.26 -3.52
N GLU A 249 20.36 -14.95 -2.55
CA GLU A 249 20.18 -13.89 -1.55
C GLU A 249 21.04 -12.69 -1.94
N PHE A 250 20.41 -11.52 -2.08
CA PHE A 250 21.04 -10.26 -2.47
C PHE A 250 21.16 -9.32 -1.27
N GLU A 251 22.15 -8.43 -1.30
CA GLU A 251 22.33 -7.45 -0.23
C GLU A 251 21.29 -6.31 -0.29
N ASN A 252 20.79 -5.99 -1.47
CA ASN A 252 19.86 -4.89 -1.73
C ASN A 252 18.85 -5.21 -2.84
N LEU A 253 17.83 -4.38 -2.95
CA LEU A 253 16.76 -4.52 -3.96
C LEU A 253 17.27 -4.29 -5.38
N GLU A 254 18.24 -3.40 -5.58
CA GLU A 254 18.79 -3.08 -6.90
C GLU A 254 19.46 -4.30 -7.54
N ASP A 255 20.28 -5.02 -6.79
CA ASP A 255 20.92 -6.25 -7.27
C ASP A 255 19.89 -7.35 -7.55
N ARG A 256 18.88 -7.49 -6.68
CA ARG A 256 17.78 -8.42 -6.92
C ARG A 256 17.04 -8.10 -8.22
N ASP A 257 16.74 -6.85 -8.49
CA ASP A 257 15.95 -6.43 -9.67
C ASP A 257 16.81 -6.54 -10.95
N ARG A 258 18.12 -6.28 -10.87
CA ARG A 258 19.06 -6.61 -11.95
C ARG A 258 19.11 -8.11 -12.24
N ALA A 259 19.08 -8.94 -11.20
CA ALA A 259 19.02 -10.39 -11.36
C ALA A 259 17.71 -10.84 -12.02
N LYS A 260 16.57 -10.25 -11.66
CA LYS A 260 15.28 -10.50 -12.33
C LYS A 260 15.37 -10.23 -13.84
N ASN A 261 15.91 -9.07 -14.23
CA ASN A 261 16.06 -8.72 -15.63
C ASN A 261 16.91 -9.74 -16.41
N ILE A 262 17.96 -10.28 -15.80
CA ILE A 262 18.81 -11.32 -16.40
C ILE A 262 18.03 -12.63 -16.55
N LEU A 263 17.27 -13.03 -15.53
CA LEU A 263 16.45 -14.24 -15.54
C LEU A 263 15.33 -14.15 -16.59
N ASP A 264 14.66 -12.99 -16.68
CA ASP A 264 13.62 -12.72 -17.67
C ASP A 264 14.17 -12.78 -19.10
N ALA A 265 15.33 -12.16 -19.35
CA ALA A 265 16.02 -12.23 -20.64
C ALA A 265 16.41 -13.69 -21.02
N GLY A 266 16.72 -14.51 -20.02
CA GLY A 266 16.99 -15.93 -20.19
C GLY A 266 15.74 -16.82 -20.22
N SER A 267 14.55 -16.27 -20.10
CA SER A 267 13.27 -17.00 -19.96
C SER A 267 13.29 -18.04 -18.82
N ILE A 268 14.02 -17.74 -17.73
CA ILE A 268 14.15 -18.59 -16.56
C ILE A 268 13.06 -18.23 -15.55
N HIS A 269 12.19 -19.17 -15.23
CA HIS A 269 11.16 -18.96 -14.22
C HIS A 269 11.74 -18.85 -12.82
N TYR A 270 11.26 -17.86 -12.06
CA TYR A 270 11.63 -17.62 -10.66
C TYR A 270 10.44 -17.10 -9.85
N THR A 271 10.59 -17.04 -8.54
CA THR A 271 9.71 -16.31 -7.61
C THR A 271 10.55 -15.45 -6.69
N SER A 272 10.07 -14.26 -6.37
CA SER A 272 10.73 -13.37 -5.40
C SER A 272 10.31 -13.71 -3.98
N GLY A 273 11.25 -13.63 -3.05
CA GLY A 273 10.94 -13.64 -1.62
C GLY A 273 10.28 -12.33 -1.18
N LYS A 274 9.58 -12.39 -0.06
CA LYS A 274 9.06 -11.19 0.60
C LYS A 274 10.23 -10.39 1.17
N THR A 275 10.19 -9.07 1.00
CA THR A 275 11.15 -8.14 1.59
C THR A 275 10.50 -6.77 1.72
N LEU A 276 11.04 -5.92 2.59
CA LEU A 276 10.60 -4.53 2.66
C LEU A 276 10.97 -3.81 1.36
N VAL A 277 10.02 -3.02 0.87
CA VAL A 277 10.22 -2.14 -0.28
C VAL A 277 9.89 -0.71 0.13
N PRO A 278 10.44 0.30 -0.54
CA PRO A 278 10.07 1.68 -0.26
C PRO A 278 8.56 1.88 -0.31
N PHE A 279 8.01 2.55 0.69
CA PHE A 279 6.58 2.76 0.82
C PHE A 279 6.18 4.12 0.24
N ARG A 280 5.38 4.13 -0.80
CA ARG A 280 5.00 5.35 -1.53
C ARG A 280 4.17 6.29 -0.67
N LEU A 281 4.54 7.58 -0.64
CA LEU A 281 3.85 8.63 0.12
C LEU A 281 3.08 9.61 -0.75
N SER A 282 3.50 9.80 -2.00
CA SER A 282 2.87 10.77 -2.90
C SER A 282 2.49 10.15 -4.23
N GLY A 283 1.60 10.80 -4.95
CA GLY A 283 1.21 10.40 -6.30
C GLY A 283 0.41 11.49 -6.99
N ASN A 284 0.16 11.30 -8.29
CA ASN A 284 -0.66 12.19 -9.09
C ASN A 284 -2.09 11.64 -9.14
N VAL A 285 -2.86 11.89 -8.10
CA VAL A 285 -4.26 11.47 -8.00
C VAL A 285 -5.11 12.73 -7.92
N GLU A 286 -6.14 12.85 -8.77
CA GLU A 286 -6.99 14.04 -8.80
C GLU A 286 -7.74 14.28 -7.49
N TRP A 287 -8.10 13.21 -6.78
CA TRP A 287 -8.82 13.25 -5.52
C TRP A 287 -7.95 12.72 -4.38
N GLY A 288 -7.38 13.64 -3.63
CA GLY A 288 -6.46 13.35 -2.52
C GLY A 288 -6.11 14.61 -1.75
N ILE A 289 -5.48 14.45 -0.60
CA ILE A 289 -4.93 15.57 0.15
C ILE A 289 -3.74 16.14 -0.63
N PRO A 290 -3.70 17.46 -0.92
CA PRO A 290 -2.53 18.07 -1.56
C PRO A 290 -1.25 17.78 -0.79
N PHE A 291 -0.22 17.31 -1.49
CA PHE A 291 1.09 17.05 -0.92
C PHE A 291 1.92 18.33 -0.90
N PRO A 292 2.66 18.65 0.19
CA PRO A 292 3.49 19.85 0.23
C PRO A 292 4.52 19.89 -0.88
N GLU A 293 4.66 21.04 -1.54
CA GLU A 293 5.71 21.24 -2.53
C GLU A 293 7.09 21.20 -1.87
N CYS A 294 7.94 20.33 -2.36
CA CYS A 294 9.27 20.15 -1.79
C CYS A 294 10.25 19.65 -2.86
N GLU A 295 11.45 20.21 -2.85
CA GLU A 295 12.57 19.85 -3.74
C GLU A 295 12.20 19.73 -5.23
N GLY A 296 11.33 20.61 -5.71
CA GLY A 296 10.93 20.68 -7.12
C GLY A 296 9.79 19.73 -7.51
N LEU A 297 9.32 18.86 -6.63
CA LEU A 297 8.09 18.10 -6.84
C LEU A 297 6.90 18.93 -6.36
N LYS A 298 5.91 19.09 -7.23
CA LYS A 298 4.69 19.86 -7.01
C LYS A 298 3.49 19.18 -7.69
N ASP A 299 2.32 19.68 -7.40
CA ASP A 299 1.04 19.15 -7.92
C ASP A 299 0.82 17.67 -7.59
N LEU A 300 1.38 17.20 -6.46
CA LEU A 300 1.19 15.85 -5.95
C LEU A 300 0.09 15.82 -4.88
N THR A 301 -0.44 14.63 -4.64
CA THR A 301 -1.33 14.35 -3.52
C THR A 301 -0.73 13.27 -2.63
N PHE A 302 -1.15 13.21 -1.38
CA PHE A 302 -0.81 12.07 -0.53
C PHE A 302 -1.37 10.79 -1.13
N TRP A 303 -0.57 9.73 -1.07
CA TRP A 303 -1.02 8.39 -1.40
C TRP A 303 -1.95 7.88 -0.29
N VAL A 304 -3.10 7.31 -0.65
CA VAL A 304 -4.13 6.97 0.33
C VAL A 304 -3.68 5.98 1.41
N TRP A 305 -2.87 5.00 1.07
CA TRP A 305 -2.41 3.99 2.02
C TRP A 305 -1.65 4.57 3.24
N PRO A 306 -0.63 5.46 3.07
CA PRO A 306 0.01 6.06 4.24
C PRO A 306 -0.90 7.04 4.98
N GLU A 307 -1.68 7.88 4.28
CA GLU A 307 -2.47 8.91 4.96
C GLU A 307 -3.59 8.32 5.81
N SER A 308 -4.17 7.21 5.41
CA SER A 308 -5.19 6.51 6.20
C SER A 308 -4.65 5.96 7.54
N LEU A 309 -3.33 5.74 7.68
CA LEU A 309 -2.74 5.28 8.93
C LEU A 309 -2.83 6.29 10.07
N TRP A 310 -2.87 7.59 9.76
CA TRP A 310 -3.03 8.65 10.78
C TRP A 310 -4.41 9.30 10.80
N ALA A 311 -5.37 8.81 10.01
CA ALA A 311 -6.75 9.24 10.09
C ALA A 311 -7.37 9.09 11.51
N PRO A 312 -7.09 8.02 12.28
CA PRO A 312 -7.56 7.93 13.66
C PRO A 312 -7.05 9.06 14.57
N ILE A 313 -5.83 9.56 14.35
CA ILE A 313 -5.28 10.72 15.06
C ILE A 313 -6.11 11.96 14.70
N SER A 314 -6.38 12.16 13.43
CA SER A 314 -7.16 13.29 12.93
C SER A 314 -8.59 13.30 13.48
N PHE A 315 -9.25 12.14 13.49
CA PHE A 315 -10.60 12.00 14.05
C PHE A 315 -10.61 12.22 15.56
N THR A 316 -9.58 11.77 16.27
CA THR A 316 -9.43 12.06 17.71
C THR A 316 -9.29 13.56 17.95
N LEU A 317 -8.46 14.25 17.18
CA LEU A 317 -8.30 15.70 17.28
C LEU A 317 -9.58 16.46 16.93
N ALA A 318 -10.33 16.00 15.92
CA ALA A 318 -11.61 16.57 15.56
C ALA A 318 -12.64 16.42 16.68
N TYR A 319 -12.73 15.25 17.28
CA TYR A 319 -13.60 14.98 18.45
C TYR A 319 -13.25 15.85 19.67
N LEU A 320 -11.94 16.00 19.97
CA LEU A 320 -11.50 16.80 21.12
C LEU A 320 -11.68 18.31 20.93
N LYS A 321 -11.90 18.75 19.69
CA LYS A 321 -12.11 20.15 19.36
C LYS A 321 -13.60 20.51 19.29
N ALA A 322 -14.48 19.55 19.05
CA ALA A 322 -15.93 19.69 19.01
C ALA A 322 -16.52 19.82 20.41
#